data_eeeb350da6db63f388c35d7464e077ba
#
_entry.id   eeeb350da6db63f388c35d7464e077ba
#
_cell.length_a   1.000
_cell.length_b   1.000
_cell.length_c   1.000
_cell.angle_alpha   90.00
_cell.angle_beta   90.00
_cell.angle_gamma   90.00
#
_symmetry.space_group_name_H-M   'P 1'
#
loop_
_entity.id
_entity.type
_entity.pdbx_description
1 polymer ?
#
loop_
_entity_poly.entity_id
_entity_poly.type
_entity_poly.pdbx_seq_one_letter_code
_entity_poly.pdbx_strand_id
1 'polypeptide(L)'
;EAYSKIGVGRSTGTKLISACGNINKPGVYEIDMTITVEEFIYSDEYCGGIPNGKRLKACIPGGSSVPIVPANLLLKTAEGKPRYMNYESLSEGGFQTGTMMGSGGFIVLDEDQDVVYHTYTLARFYRHESCGQCSPCREGTGWMEKILKRIDEGKGKMSDIELLWDVQRKIEGNTICPLGDAAAWPVAAAIRHFRDEFEWHINNPEECLTRNFGLAHYADPIEIKETAN
;
A
#
# COMPACT_ATOMS: atom_id res chain seq x y z
N GLU A 1 14.69 25.54 -18.25
CA GLU A 1 15.81 25.91 -17.35
C GLU A 1 15.34 26.34 -15.95
N ALA A 2 14.27 27.14 -15.77
CA ALA A 2 13.80 27.58 -14.45
C ALA A 2 13.21 26.38 -13.64
N TYR A 3 12.36 25.59 -14.26
CA TYR A 3 11.69 24.45 -13.62
C TYR A 3 12.67 23.38 -13.13
N SER A 4 13.73 23.09 -13.87
CA SER A 4 14.74 22.11 -13.48
C SER A 4 15.65 22.55 -12.30
N LYS A 5 15.51 23.78 -11.82
CA LYS A 5 16.20 24.29 -10.63
C LYS A 5 15.41 24.07 -9.34
N ILE A 6 14.14 23.67 -9.46
CA ILE A 6 13.30 23.27 -8.34
C ILE A 6 13.62 21.82 -7.99
N GLY A 7 13.47 21.42 -6.74
CA GLY A 7 13.74 20.06 -6.28
C GLY A 7 15.20 19.79 -5.91
N VAL A 8 15.58 18.51 -5.80
CA VAL A 8 16.89 18.08 -5.32
C VAL A 8 17.42 16.88 -6.10
N GLY A 9 18.72 16.83 -6.32
CA GLY A 9 19.38 15.69 -6.96
C GLY A 9 18.84 15.40 -8.37
N ARG A 10 18.35 14.18 -8.60
CA ARG A 10 17.66 13.77 -9.83
C ARG A 10 16.16 14.04 -9.77
N SER A 11 15.61 14.29 -8.59
CA SER A 11 14.21 14.66 -8.34
C SER A 11 14.02 16.15 -8.56
N THR A 12 14.09 16.60 -9.82
CA THR A 12 13.95 18.01 -10.23
C THR A 12 12.53 18.34 -10.63
N GLY A 13 12.14 19.61 -10.46
CA GLY A 13 10.80 20.11 -10.70
C GLY A 13 9.87 19.90 -9.51
N THR A 14 8.57 19.97 -9.77
CA THR A 14 7.52 19.71 -8.80
C THR A 14 6.82 18.40 -9.11
N LYS A 15 6.07 17.86 -8.13
CA LYS A 15 5.20 16.69 -8.32
C LYS A 15 3.85 16.91 -7.67
N LEU A 16 2.81 16.45 -8.36
CA LEU A 16 1.47 16.36 -7.79
C LEU A 16 1.36 15.07 -6.97
N ILE A 17 0.94 15.21 -5.71
CA ILE A 17 0.67 14.11 -4.78
C ILE A 17 -0.82 14.09 -4.47
N SER A 18 -1.47 12.97 -4.77
CA SER A 18 -2.87 12.73 -4.39
C SER A 18 -2.91 12.01 -3.05
N ALA A 19 -3.16 12.76 -1.98
CA ALA A 19 -3.18 12.26 -0.61
C ALA A 19 -4.58 11.87 -0.16
N CYS A 20 -4.72 10.69 0.43
CA CYS A 20 -5.97 10.15 0.96
C CYS A 20 -5.72 9.16 2.12
N GLY A 21 -6.80 8.56 2.61
CA GLY A 21 -6.78 7.68 3.77
C GLY A 21 -7.03 8.46 5.05
N ASN A 22 -6.37 8.07 6.14
CA ASN A 22 -6.58 8.64 7.46
C ASN A 22 -5.76 9.92 7.68
N ILE A 23 -6.14 10.98 7.00
CA ILE A 23 -5.55 12.32 7.11
C ILE A 23 -6.65 13.37 7.27
N ASN A 24 -6.33 14.51 7.91
CA ASN A 24 -7.30 15.57 8.14
C ASN A 24 -7.68 16.33 6.87
N LYS A 25 -6.76 16.44 5.91
CA LYS A 25 -6.96 17.21 4.68
C LYS A 25 -6.63 16.33 3.46
N PRO A 26 -7.55 15.46 3.02
CA PRO A 26 -7.34 14.73 1.76
C PRO A 26 -7.43 15.69 0.56
N GLY A 27 -6.54 15.49 -0.42
CA GLY A 27 -6.50 16.38 -1.58
C GLY A 27 -5.33 16.10 -2.51
N VAL A 28 -5.16 16.99 -3.49
CA VAL A 28 -4.03 16.97 -4.42
C VAL A 28 -3.12 18.16 -4.11
N TYR A 29 -1.85 17.88 -3.87
CA TYR A 29 -0.85 18.86 -3.47
C TYR A 29 0.29 18.89 -4.47
N GLU A 30 0.71 20.08 -4.86
CA GLU A 30 1.96 20.28 -5.60
C GLU A 30 3.10 20.48 -4.61
N ILE A 31 4.14 19.68 -4.72
CA ILE A 31 5.33 19.73 -3.86
C ILE A 31 6.60 19.87 -4.70
N ASP A 32 7.63 20.48 -4.13
CA ASP A 32 8.93 20.65 -4.75
C ASP A 32 9.91 19.49 -4.51
N MET A 33 9.46 18.42 -3.84
CA MET A 33 10.22 17.22 -3.49
C MET A 33 11.42 17.45 -2.54
N THR A 34 11.48 18.59 -1.86
CA THR A 34 12.49 18.87 -0.83
C THR A 34 11.96 18.72 0.60
N ILE A 35 10.64 18.67 0.76
CA ILE A 35 9.98 18.50 2.06
C ILE A 35 10.15 17.08 2.57
N THR A 36 10.12 16.91 3.90
CA THR A 36 10.13 15.60 4.52
C THR A 36 8.76 14.92 4.42
N VAL A 37 8.74 13.59 4.51
CA VAL A 37 7.48 12.84 4.61
C VAL A 37 6.70 13.23 5.87
N GLU A 38 7.40 13.47 6.98
CA GLU A 38 6.80 13.91 8.23
C GLU A 38 6.11 15.26 8.08
N GLU A 39 6.77 16.22 7.45
CA GLU A 39 6.21 17.55 7.14
C GLU A 39 4.99 17.44 6.22
N PHE A 40 5.05 16.60 5.17
CA PHE A 40 3.91 16.39 4.28
C PHE A 40 2.69 15.83 5.00
N ILE A 41 2.88 14.88 5.95
CA ILE A 41 1.77 14.28 6.70
C ILE A 41 1.22 15.24 7.75
N TYR A 42 2.08 15.93 8.52
CA TYR A 42 1.65 16.61 9.74
C TYR A 42 1.50 18.13 9.61
N SER A 43 2.05 18.76 8.58
CA SER A 43 1.88 20.20 8.36
C SER A 43 0.47 20.57 7.96
N ASP A 44 -0.02 21.69 8.49
CA ASP A 44 -1.31 22.28 8.11
C ASP A 44 -1.37 22.76 6.66
N GLU A 45 -0.22 22.95 6.02
CA GLU A 45 -0.13 23.30 4.61
C GLU A 45 -0.52 22.12 3.70
N TYR A 46 -0.29 20.88 4.17
CA TYR A 46 -0.56 19.66 3.42
C TYR A 46 -1.64 18.79 4.10
N CYS A 47 -1.29 17.59 4.54
CA CYS A 47 -2.28 16.62 5.04
C CYS A 47 -2.90 16.98 6.39
N GLY A 48 -2.30 17.88 7.18
CA GLY A 48 -2.87 18.36 8.45
C GLY A 48 -2.88 17.34 9.57
N GLY A 49 -2.08 16.28 9.48
CA GLY A 49 -1.95 15.23 10.49
C GLY A 49 -3.02 14.13 10.40
N ILE A 50 -2.97 13.25 11.40
CA ILE A 50 -3.87 12.08 11.53
C ILE A 50 -5.10 12.49 12.37
N PRO A 51 -6.33 12.16 11.95
CA PRO A 51 -7.54 12.51 12.67
C PRO A 51 -7.57 11.95 14.10
N ASN A 52 -8.24 12.68 14.99
CA ASN A 52 -8.52 12.28 16.37
C ASN A 52 -7.27 11.99 17.23
N GLY A 53 -6.11 12.54 16.86
CA GLY A 53 -4.86 12.32 17.60
C GLY A 53 -4.32 10.89 17.53
N LYS A 54 -4.80 10.08 16.58
CA LYS A 54 -4.29 8.72 16.34
C LYS A 54 -2.88 8.76 15.78
N ARG A 55 -2.19 7.63 15.90
CA ARG A 55 -0.84 7.45 15.39
C ARG A 55 -0.85 6.98 13.95
N LEU A 56 0.13 7.42 13.20
CA LEU A 56 0.44 6.85 11.88
C LEU A 56 0.88 5.39 12.06
N LYS A 57 0.25 4.46 11.34
CA LYS A 57 0.62 3.05 11.29
C LYS A 57 1.48 2.74 10.08
N ALA A 58 0.98 3.08 8.91
CA ALA A 58 1.59 2.74 7.63
C ALA A 58 1.20 3.72 6.53
N CYS A 59 1.91 3.65 5.42
CA CYS A 59 1.57 4.40 4.22
C CYS A 59 1.94 3.63 2.94
N ILE A 60 1.20 3.90 1.88
CA ILE A 60 1.53 3.56 0.51
C ILE A 60 1.81 4.89 -0.22
N PRO A 61 3.06 5.32 -0.41
CA PRO A 61 3.35 6.68 -0.85
C PRO A 61 3.36 6.90 -2.36
N GLY A 62 3.19 5.85 -3.15
CA GLY A 62 3.34 5.90 -4.61
C GLY A 62 2.22 5.27 -5.42
N GLY A 63 1.04 5.06 -4.81
CA GLY A 63 -0.08 4.34 -5.42
C GLY A 63 -0.08 2.87 -5.07
N SER A 64 -1.20 2.19 -5.37
CA SER A 64 -1.47 0.80 -4.95
C SER A 64 -0.41 -0.22 -5.33
N SER A 65 0.43 0.08 -6.31
CA SER A 65 1.46 -0.82 -6.84
C SER A 65 2.78 -0.80 -6.07
N VAL A 66 2.97 0.12 -5.13
CA VAL A 66 4.23 0.20 -4.39
C VAL A 66 4.13 -0.49 -3.03
N PRO A 67 5.26 -0.92 -2.46
CA PRO A 67 5.28 -1.51 -1.14
C PRO A 67 4.69 -0.59 -0.08
N ILE A 68 3.78 -1.14 0.75
CA ILE A 68 3.36 -0.51 1.99
C ILE A 68 4.52 -0.51 2.99
N VAL A 69 4.72 0.59 3.68
CA VAL A 69 5.78 0.71 4.69
C VAL A 69 5.22 1.18 6.04
N PRO A 70 5.71 0.63 7.16
CA PRO A 70 5.33 1.08 8.49
C PRO A 70 5.87 2.48 8.78
N ALA A 71 5.23 3.18 9.71
CA ALA A 71 5.52 4.57 10.06
C ALA A 71 7.00 4.86 10.34
N ASN A 72 7.68 3.97 11.07
CA ASN A 72 9.09 4.15 11.42
C ASN A 72 10.01 4.14 10.19
N LEU A 73 9.73 3.30 9.19
CA LEU A 73 10.49 3.24 7.92
C LEU A 73 10.02 4.27 6.91
N LEU A 74 8.78 4.76 7.04
CA LEU A 74 8.26 5.84 6.21
C LEU A 74 8.86 7.19 6.58
N LEU A 75 8.93 7.51 7.87
CA LEU A 75 9.40 8.80 8.36
C LEU A 75 10.94 8.90 8.37
N LYS A 76 11.61 7.75 8.57
CA LYS A 76 13.08 7.68 8.66
C LYS A 76 13.63 6.49 7.90
N THR A 77 14.85 6.64 7.40
CA THR A 77 15.61 5.51 6.84
C THR A 77 16.01 4.52 7.94
N ALA A 78 16.54 3.38 7.56
CA ALA A 78 17.06 2.40 8.51
C ALA A 78 18.21 2.97 9.40
N GLU A 79 18.96 3.96 8.87
CA GLU A 79 20.01 4.70 9.59
C GLU A 79 19.47 5.85 10.45
N GLY A 80 18.13 6.03 10.51
CA GLY A 80 17.49 7.08 11.32
C GLY A 80 17.47 8.48 10.70
N LYS A 81 17.83 8.63 9.42
CA LYS A 81 17.76 9.92 8.72
C LYS A 81 16.32 10.21 8.30
N PRO A 82 15.86 11.47 8.27
CA PRO A 82 14.54 11.83 7.74
C PRO A 82 14.39 11.38 6.28
N ARG A 83 13.21 10.84 5.93
CA ARG A 83 12.85 10.62 4.53
C ARG A 83 12.22 11.87 3.93
N TYR A 84 12.57 12.12 2.69
CA TYR A 84 12.04 13.21 1.89
C TYR A 84 11.04 12.70 0.86
N MET A 85 10.12 13.58 0.46
CA MET A 85 9.13 13.34 -0.58
C MET A 85 9.78 13.42 -1.97
N ASN A 86 10.78 12.56 -2.22
CA ASN A 86 11.47 12.44 -3.51
C ASN A 86 11.80 10.98 -3.85
N TYR A 87 12.16 10.75 -5.10
CA TYR A 87 12.36 9.39 -5.63
C TYR A 87 13.52 8.66 -4.96
N GLU A 88 14.63 9.38 -4.69
CA GLU A 88 15.84 8.78 -4.12
C GLU A 88 15.61 8.36 -2.66
N SER A 89 15.07 9.26 -1.86
CA SER A 89 14.87 9.03 -0.44
C SER A 89 13.82 7.96 -0.15
N LEU A 90 12.70 7.93 -0.90
CA LEU A 90 11.68 6.90 -0.73
C LEU A 90 12.15 5.52 -1.17
N SER A 91 13.04 5.44 -2.18
CA SER A 91 13.60 4.17 -2.66
C SER A 91 14.84 3.69 -1.89
N GLU A 92 15.36 4.48 -0.96
CA GLU A 92 16.54 4.10 -0.17
C GLU A 92 16.28 2.83 0.65
N GLY A 93 17.19 1.87 0.55
CA GLY A 93 17.05 0.53 1.15
C GLY A 93 16.25 -0.46 0.31
N GLY A 94 15.86 -0.09 -0.93
CA GLY A 94 15.06 -0.92 -1.82
C GLY A 94 13.75 -1.34 -1.16
N PHE A 95 13.19 -2.48 -1.57
CA PHE A 95 11.93 -2.97 -1.01
C PHE A 95 12.06 -3.71 0.34
N GLN A 96 13.24 -3.69 0.96
CA GLN A 96 13.44 -4.20 2.32
C GLN A 96 13.01 -3.17 3.37
N THR A 97 13.44 -1.93 3.20
CA THR A 97 13.20 -0.84 4.15
C THR A 97 12.68 0.43 3.48
N GLY A 98 12.58 0.44 2.16
CA GLY A 98 12.08 1.53 1.34
C GLY A 98 10.85 1.14 0.55
N THR A 99 10.45 2.06 -0.32
CA THR A 99 9.29 1.93 -1.20
C THR A 99 9.54 2.72 -2.49
N MET A 100 8.53 3.29 -3.09
CA MET A 100 8.67 4.14 -4.29
C MET A 100 7.70 5.32 -4.21
N MET A 101 8.09 6.46 -4.79
CA MET A 101 7.17 7.59 -4.99
C MET A 101 6.09 7.30 -6.05
N GLY A 102 6.38 6.39 -6.97
CA GLY A 102 5.46 5.87 -7.98
C GLY A 102 4.66 6.95 -8.70
N SER A 103 3.34 6.80 -8.75
CA SER A 103 2.42 7.75 -9.37
C SER A 103 2.13 9.00 -8.50
N GLY A 104 2.48 8.98 -7.22
CA GLY A 104 2.15 10.04 -6.26
C GLY A 104 0.79 9.85 -5.59
N GLY A 105 0.20 8.67 -5.67
CA GLY A 105 -0.96 8.29 -4.86
C GLY A 105 -0.50 7.98 -3.43
N PHE A 106 -0.78 8.86 -2.48
CA PHE A 106 -0.30 8.78 -1.10
C PHE A 106 -1.43 8.35 -0.18
N ILE A 107 -1.39 7.10 0.28
CA ILE A 107 -2.46 6.48 1.08
C ILE A 107 -1.96 6.26 2.51
N VAL A 108 -2.58 6.95 3.46
CA VAL A 108 -2.18 6.94 4.88
C VAL A 108 -3.11 6.05 5.69
N LEU A 109 -2.54 5.19 6.51
CA LEU A 109 -3.25 4.30 7.44
C LEU A 109 -2.92 4.68 8.89
N ASP A 110 -3.95 4.91 9.70
CA ASP A 110 -3.80 5.10 11.14
C ASP A 110 -3.73 3.76 11.90
N GLU A 111 -3.52 3.82 13.21
CA GLU A 111 -3.34 2.66 14.07
C GLU A 111 -4.53 1.69 14.13
N ASP A 112 -5.72 2.13 13.76
CA ASP A 112 -6.93 1.30 13.76
C ASP A 112 -7.14 0.55 12.43
N GLN A 113 -6.34 0.85 11.40
CA GLN A 113 -6.50 0.22 10.09
C GLN A 113 -5.88 -1.18 10.06
N ASP A 114 -6.54 -2.08 9.35
CA ASP A 114 -6.13 -3.46 9.17
C ASP A 114 -5.36 -3.62 7.87
N VAL A 115 -4.07 -3.97 7.97
CA VAL A 115 -3.22 -4.15 6.79
C VAL A 115 -3.62 -5.39 5.98
N VAL A 116 -4.13 -6.45 6.62
CA VAL A 116 -4.60 -7.66 5.93
C VAL A 116 -5.78 -7.34 5.02
N TYR A 117 -6.77 -6.61 5.55
CA TYR A 117 -7.93 -6.17 4.77
C TYR A 117 -7.54 -5.25 3.61
N HIS A 118 -6.68 -4.28 3.84
CA HIS A 118 -6.20 -3.39 2.77
C HIS A 118 -5.44 -4.18 1.70
N THR A 119 -4.59 -5.12 2.10
CA THR A 119 -3.86 -5.98 1.16
C THR A 119 -4.81 -6.87 0.36
N TYR A 120 -5.86 -7.41 0.99
CA TYR A 120 -6.92 -8.14 0.30
C TYR A 120 -7.62 -7.26 -0.75
N THR A 121 -7.98 -6.03 -0.38
CA THR A 121 -8.63 -5.08 -1.30
C THR A 121 -7.75 -4.77 -2.51
N LEU A 122 -6.44 -4.58 -2.32
CA LEU A 122 -5.49 -4.39 -3.41
C LEU A 122 -5.36 -5.63 -4.30
N ALA A 123 -5.27 -6.83 -3.70
CA ALA A 123 -5.17 -8.07 -4.47
C ALA A 123 -6.42 -8.31 -5.33
N ARG A 124 -7.61 -7.99 -4.80
CA ARG A 124 -8.88 -8.04 -5.54
C ARG A 124 -8.88 -7.06 -6.73
N PHE A 125 -8.39 -5.83 -6.53
CA PHE A 125 -8.22 -4.85 -7.58
C PHE A 125 -7.30 -5.39 -8.69
N TYR A 126 -6.10 -5.88 -8.36
CA TYR A 126 -5.16 -6.39 -9.36
C TYR A 126 -5.66 -7.64 -10.09
N ARG A 127 -6.43 -8.50 -9.42
CA ARG A 127 -7.10 -9.61 -10.10
C ARG A 127 -8.08 -9.10 -11.15
N HIS A 128 -8.87 -8.09 -10.82
CA HIS A 128 -9.84 -7.49 -11.76
C HIS A 128 -9.15 -6.82 -12.95
N GLU A 129 -8.04 -6.11 -12.70
CA GLU A 129 -7.29 -5.36 -13.72
C GLU A 129 -6.35 -6.24 -14.57
N SER A 130 -6.14 -7.49 -14.20
CA SER A 130 -5.33 -8.41 -15.00
C SER A 130 -5.97 -8.67 -16.36
N CYS A 131 -5.23 -8.37 -17.44
CA CYS A 131 -5.70 -8.65 -18.79
C CYS A 131 -5.76 -10.15 -19.14
N GLY A 132 -5.22 -11.03 -18.26
CA GLY A 132 -5.25 -12.48 -18.45
C GLY A 132 -4.19 -13.05 -19.41
N GLN A 133 -3.29 -12.24 -19.97
CA GLN A 133 -2.32 -12.72 -20.95
C GLN A 133 -1.26 -13.64 -20.34
N CYS A 134 -0.63 -13.24 -19.23
CA CYS A 134 0.43 -14.00 -18.60
C CYS A 134 -0.14 -14.95 -17.54
N SER A 135 0.13 -16.25 -17.64
CA SER A 135 -0.38 -17.25 -16.70
C SER A 135 -0.06 -16.95 -15.23
N PRO A 136 1.15 -16.51 -14.86
CA PRO A 136 1.45 -16.16 -13.46
C PRO A 136 0.57 -15.02 -12.93
N CYS A 137 0.31 -14.00 -13.73
CA CYS A 137 -0.57 -12.89 -13.38
C CYS A 137 -2.04 -13.35 -13.34
N ARG A 138 -2.53 -13.97 -14.43
CA ARG A 138 -3.94 -14.41 -14.57
C ARG A 138 -4.39 -15.29 -13.41
N GLU A 139 -3.59 -16.32 -13.10
CA GLU A 139 -3.96 -17.29 -12.07
C GLU A 139 -3.50 -16.82 -10.67
N GLY A 140 -2.28 -16.30 -10.58
CA GLY A 140 -1.65 -15.95 -9.30
C GLY A 140 -2.36 -14.81 -8.57
N THR A 141 -2.84 -13.77 -9.28
CA THR A 141 -3.62 -12.69 -8.65
C THR A 141 -4.92 -13.21 -8.04
N GLY A 142 -5.60 -14.14 -8.73
CA GLY A 142 -6.79 -14.81 -8.20
C GLY A 142 -6.48 -15.74 -7.01
N TRP A 143 -5.30 -16.34 -6.96
CA TRP A 143 -4.88 -17.14 -5.81
C TRP A 143 -4.54 -16.25 -4.62
N MET A 144 -3.81 -15.15 -4.82
CA MET A 144 -3.52 -14.18 -3.76
C MET A 144 -4.82 -13.64 -3.14
N GLU A 145 -5.78 -13.22 -3.96
CA GLU A 145 -7.07 -12.75 -3.47
C GLU A 145 -7.79 -13.79 -2.61
N LYS A 146 -7.88 -15.06 -3.08
CA LYS A 146 -8.56 -16.13 -2.34
C LYS A 146 -7.88 -16.45 -1.01
N ILE A 147 -6.54 -16.44 -0.97
CA ILE A 147 -5.78 -16.69 0.26
C ILE A 147 -5.98 -15.53 1.24
N LEU A 148 -5.83 -14.30 0.78
CA LEU A 148 -6.02 -13.10 1.60
C LEU A 148 -7.44 -13.01 2.15
N LYS A 149 -8.47 -13.26 1.31
CA LYS A 149 -9.86 -13.33 1.75
C LYS A 149 -10.07 -14.35 2.86
N ARG A 150 -9.47 -15.54 2.73
CA ARG A 150 -9.59 -16.59 3.74
C ARG A 150 -8.94 -16.19 5.06
N ILE A 151 -7.80 -15.51 5.02
CA ILE A 151 -7.12 -14.99 6.22
C ILE A 151 -7.96 -13.88 6.85
N ASP A 152 -8.40 -12.92 6.06
CA ASP A 152 -9.23 -11.79 6.50
C ASP A 152 -10.53 -12.23 7.19
N GLU A 153 -11.17 -13.27 6.67
CA GLU A 153 -12.38 -13.88 7.24
C GLU A 153 -12.12 -14.81 8.45
N GLY A 154 -10.90 -14.86 8.99
CA GLY A 154 -10.56 -15.74 10.12
C GLY A 154 -10.56 -17.23 9.78
N LYS A 155 -10.55 -17.61 8.49
CA LYS A 155 -10.56 -19.00 8.00
C LYS A 155 -9.17 -19.44 7.52
N GLY A 156 -8.17 -18.60 7.71
CA GLY A 156 -6.80 -18.86 7.29
C GLY A 156 -6.10 -19.89 8.17
N LYS A 157 -4.95 -20.35 7.67
CA LYS A 157 -4.02 -21.23 8.39
C LYS A 157 -2.63 -20.62 8.35
N MET A 158 -1.78 -20.95 9.31
CA MET A 158 -0.39 -20.44 9.32
C MET A 158 0.35 -20.77 8.01
N SER A 159 0.08 -21.92 7.41
CA SER A 159 0.61 -22.28 6.08
C SER A 159 0.16 -21.37 4.94
N ASP A 160 -0.92 -20.62 5.12
CA ASP A 160 -1.43 -19.72 4.08
C ASP A 160 -0.54 -18.47 3.92
N ILE A 161 0.14 -18.05 4.98
CA ILE A 161 1.11 -16.94 4.92
C ILE A 161 2.30 -17.35 4.04
N GLU A 162 2.82 -18.56 4.23
CA GLU A 162 3.93 -19.10 3.42
C GLU A 162 3.49 -19.36 1.98
N LEU A 163 2.27 -19.86 1.79
CA LEU A 163 1.70 -20.06 0.46
C LEU A 163 1.53 -18.72 -0.28
N LEU A 164 1.03 -17.70 0.41
CA LEU A 164 0.87 -16.35 -0.16
C LEU A 164 2.22 -15.76 -0.56
N TRP A 165 3.24 -15.95 0.28
CA TRP A 165 4.62 -15.55 -0.02
C TRP A 165 5.18 -16.26 -1.24
N ASP A 166 4.95 -17.56 -1.38
CA ASP A 166 5.39 -18.34 -2.53
C ASP A 166 4.67 -17.92 -3.83
N VAL A 167 3.36 -17.71 -3.77
CA VAL A 167 2.56 -17.28 -4.94
C VAL A 167 3.03 -15.92 -5.46
N GLN A 168 3.18 -14.91 -4.57
CA GLN A 168 3.61 -13.58 -5.02
C GLN A 168 4.99 -13.63 -5.67
N ARG A 169 5.95 -14.42 -5.15
CA ARG A 169 7.28 -14.59 -5.74
C ARG A 169 7.27 -15.26 -7.12
N LYS A 170 6.26 -16.06 -7.41
CA LYS A 170 6.10 -16.68 -8.73
C LYS A 170 5.43 -15.79 -9.75
N ILE A 171 4.80 -14.70 -9.31
CA ILE A 171 4.27 -13.66 -10.19
C ILE A 171 5.36 -12.63 -10.49
N GLU A 172 6.05 -12.16 -9.45
CA GLU A 172 7.10 -11.14 -9.55
C GLU A 172 8.20 -11.57 -10.54
N GLY A 173 8.51 -10.69 -11.50
CA GLY A 173 9.52 -10.93 -12.52
C GLY A 173 9.16 -11.98 -13.60
N ASN A 174 7.96 -12.56 -13.55
CA ASN A 174 7.54 -13.63 -14.46
C ASN A 174 6.38 -13.23 -15.37
N THR A 175 6.19 -11.94 -15.59
CA THR A 175 5.13 -11.38 -16.45
C THR A 175 5.70 -10.41 -17.48
N ILE A 176 5.04 -10.28 -18.64
CA ILE A 176 5.48 -9.43 -19.74
C ILE A 176 5.43 -7.94 -19.37
N CYS A 177 4.39 -7.54 -18.64
CA CYS A 177 4.22 -6.16 -18.21
C CYS A 177 4.32 -6.05 -16.68
N PRO A 178 4.56 -4.83 -16.13
CA PRO A 178 4.77 -4.63 -14.69
C PRO A 178 3.52 -4.80 -13.83
N LEU A 179 2.34 -5.12 -14.39
CA LEU A 179 1.15 -5.35 -13.57
C LEU A 179 1.32 -6.54 -12.63
N GLY A 180 2.05 -7.59 -13.04
CA GLY A 180 2.35 -8.71 -12.16
C GLY A 180 3.18 -8.31 -10.96
N ASP A 181 4.24 -7.52 -11.19
CA ASP A 181 5.08 -6.97 -10.12
C ASP A 181 4.27 -6.04 -9.22
N ALA A 182 3.45 -5.17 -9.83
CA ALA A 182 2.56 -4.26 -9.12
C ALA A 182 1.55 -4.97 -8.20
N ALA A 183 1.10 -6.16 -8.57
CA ALA A 183 0.22 -6.99 -7.76
C ALA A 183 0.98 -7.73 -6.64
N ALA A 184 2.23 -8.11 -6.89
CA ALA A 184 3.06 -8.90 -5.97
C ALA A 184 3.68 -8.07 -4.85
N TRP A 185 4.20 -6.87 -5.16
CA TRP A 185 4.94 -6.03 -4.20
C TRP A 185 4.15 -5.59 -2.97
N PRO A 186 2.88 -5.15 -3.06
CA PRO A 186 2.09 -4.82 -1.87
C PRO A 186 1.89 -6.01 -0.94
N VAL A 187 1.67 -7.20 -1.50
CA VAL A 187 1.51 -8.44 -0.74
C VAL A 187 2.82 -8.83 -0.04
N ALA A 188 3.93 -8.78 -0.77
CA ALA A 188 5.25 -9.05 -0.21
C ALA A 188 5.61 -8.10 0.94
N ALA A 189 5.32 -6.80 0.78
CA ALA A 189 5.58 -5.81 1.81
C ALA A 189 4.68 -5.98 3.03
N ALA A 190 3.40 -6.26 2.83
CA ALA A 190 2.46 -6.53 3.92
C ALA A 190 2.92 -7.73 4.77
N ILE A 191 3.29 -8.85 4.15
CA ILE A 191 3.80 -10.01 4.88
C ILE A 191 5.12 -9.68 5.61
N ARG A 192 6.02 -8.94 4.97
CA ARG A 192 7.33 -8.60 5.55
C ARG A 192 7.21 -7.72 6.79
N HIS A 193 6.34 -6.72 6.75
CA HIS A 193 6.29 -5.68 7.77
C HIS A 193 5.18 -5.83 8.79
N PHE A 194 4.15 -6.62 8.48
CA PHE A 194 2.93 -6.75 9.28
C PHE A 194 2.50 -8.21 9.43
N ARG A 195 3.47 -9.14 9.45
CA ARG A 195 3.21 -10.58 9.59
C ARG A 195 2.39 -10.90 10.84
N ASP A 196 2.61 -10.18 11.92
CA ASP A 196 1.88 -10.30 13.17
C ASP A 196 0.37 -10.06 13.01
N GLU A 197 -0.05 -9.18 12.11
CA GLU A 197 -1.48 -8.98 11.82
C GLU A 197 -2.08 -10.19 11.09
N PHE A 198 -1.35 -10.80 10.14
CA PHE A 198 -1.78 -12.03 9.49
C PHE A 198 -1.92 -13.18 10.50
N GLU A 199 -0.94 -13.34 11.36
CA GLU A 199 -0.96 -14.36 12.42
C GLU A 199 -2.09 -14.10 13.43
N TRP A 200 -2.36 -12.83 13.73
CA TRP A 200 -3.46 -12.45 14.61
C TRP A 200 -4.81 -12.88 14.01
N HIS A 201 -5.09 -12.60 12.72
CA HIS A 201 -6.31 -13.03 12.04
C HIS A 201 -6.52 -14.54 12.09
N ILE A 202 -5.45 -15.30 11.93
CA ILE A 202 -5.49 -16.76 11.94
C ILE A 202 -5.77 -17.30 13.36
N ASN A 203 -5.20 -16.67 14.37
CA ASN A 203 -5.31 -17.12 15.76
C ASN A 203 -6.58 -16.63 16.47
N ASN A 204 -7.27 -15.61 15.93
CA ASN A 204 -8.47 -15.00 16.51
C ASN A 204 -9.66 -14.96 15.53
N PRO A 205 -10.10 -16.12 15.01
CA PRO A 205 -11.10 -16.18 13.93
C PRO A 205 -12.45 -15.56 14.30
N GLU A 206 -12.88 -15.68 15.54
CA GLU A 206 -14.16 -15.12 16.00
C GLU A 206 -14.12 -13.59 16.06
N GLU A 207 -12.99 -13.02 16.44
CA GLU A 207 -12.81 -11.58 16.51
C GLU A 207 -12.69 -10.95 15.12
N CYS A 208 -12.13 -11.65 14.13
CA CYS A 208 -12.06 -11.18 12.74
C CYS A 208 -13.44 -10.85 12.17
N LEU A 209 -14.44 -11.67 12.46
CA LEU A 209 -15.81 -11.49 11.96
C LEU A 209 -16.57 -10.35 12.67
N THR A 210 -16.12 -9.93 13.83
CA THR A 210 -16.76 -8.89 14.65
C THR A 210 -16.04 -7.56 14.62
N ARG A 211 -14.86 -7.50 14.01
CA ARG A 211 -14.06 -6.29 13.91
C ARG A 211 -14.82 -5.20 13.17
N ASN A 212 -15.14 -4.15 13.90
CA ASN A 212 -15.71 -2.93 13.35
C ASN A 212 -14.55 -1.98 13.00
N PHE A 213 -13.89 -2.20 11.88
CA PHE A 213 -12.76 -1.41 11.40
C PHE A 213 -13.14 0.01 10.95
N GLY A 214 -14.09 0.66 11.53
CA GLY A 214 -14.51 1.97 11.04
C GLY A 214 -14.99 1.97 9.57
N LEU A 215 -14.88 0.83 8.92
CA LEU A 215 -15.29 0.54 7.54
C LEU A 215 -16.77 0.13 7.45
N ALA A 216 -17.55 0.42 8.48
CA ALA A 216 -18.99 0.14 8.56
C ALA A 216 -19.82 0.64 7.35
N HIS A 217 -19.16 1.21 6.35
CA HIS A 217 -19.80 1.77 5.16
C HIS A 217 -19.14 1.43 3.82
N TYR A 218 -18.21 0.49 3.76
CA TYR A 218 -17.99 -0.16 2.48
C TYR A 218 -19.10 -1.21 2.34
N ALA A 219 -20.31 -0.71 2.05
CA ALA A 219 -21.33 -1.51 1.43
C ALA A 219 -20.69 -2.30 0.29
N ASP A 220 -21.14 -3.52 0.10
CA ASP A 220 -20.64 -4.38 -0.95
C ASP A 220 -20.37 -3.61 -2.23
N PRO A 221 -19.18 -3.77 -2.81
CA PRO A 221 -18.81 -2.97 -3.95
C PRO A 221 -19.80 -3.25 -5.07
N ILE A 222 -20.37 -2.15 -5.56
CA ILE A 222 -20.93 -2.03 -6.90
C ILE A 222 -21.21 -3.41 -7.52
N GLU A 223 -22.44 -3.88 -7.43
CA GLU A 223 -22.95 -4.86 -8.37
C GLU A 223 -22.63 -4.33 -9.78
N ILE A 224 -21.58 -4.83 -10.37
CA ILE A 224 -21.34 -4.66 -11.79
C ILE A 224 -22.50 -5.39 -12.45
N LYS A 225 -23.56 -4.63 -12.79
CA LYS A 225 -24.56 -5.14 -13.72
C LYS A 225 -23.80 -5.53 -14.97
N GLU A 226 -23.68 -6.82 -15.20
CA GLU A 226 -23.31 -7.35 -16.51
C GLU A 226 -24.25 -6.70 -17.51
N THR A 227 -23.75 -5.70 -18.23
CA THR A 227 -24.44 -5.23 -19.44
C THR A 227 -24.32 -6.37 -20.43
N ALA A 228 -25.39 -7.17 -20.49
CA ALA A 228 -25.60 -8.10 -21.57
C ALA A 228 -25.48 -7.38 -22.92
N ASN A 229 -24.53 -7.80 -23.73
CA ASN A 229 -24.57 -7.72 -25.20
C ASN A 229 -24.23 -9.05 -25.78
#